data_b12e153c6832ec7fe8846c0b4c1f70d6
#
_entry.id   b12e153c6832ec7fe8846c0b4c1f70d6
#
_cell.length_a   1.000
_cell.length_b   1.000
_cell.length_c   1.000
_cell.angle_alpha   90.00
_cell.angle_beta   90.00
_cell.angle_gamma   90.00
#
_symmetry.space_group_name_H-M   'P 1'
#
loop_
_entity.id
_entity.type
_entity.pdbx_description
1 polymer ?
#
loop_
_entity_poly.entity_id
_entity_poly.type
_entity_poly.pdbx_seq_one_letter_code
_entity_poly.pdbx_strand_id
1 'polypeptide(L)'
;AMNECDEFQVYFQPIVDVTGKENVCIGAEALVRWKSQTMGIVRPDEFIPLAEYLGLINPIGEHVLAEAAKYCKYWNDMGHPEYKVNVNLSVVQLLQNDIVKKIKAVIDDVRINPGNLCLEVTESLAINDMVRMKKILGDIKKLGVKVALDDFGTGYSSLNHIREMPIDIIKIDRCFIEHLGEDDFSNSFVK
;
A
#
# COMPACT_ATOMS: atom_id res chain seq x y z
N ALA A 1 -19.92 -3.11 22.40
CA ALA A 1 -18.64 -2.61 21.93
C ALA A 1 -18.88 -2.08 20.54
N MET A 2 -18.79 -0.76 20.35
CA MET A 2 -18.70 -0.20 19.00
C MET A 2 -17.47 -0.84 18.34
N ASN A 3 -17.61 -1.35 17.13
CA ASN A 3 -16.45 -1.73 16.37
C ASN A 3 -15.59 -0.47 16.21
N GLU A 4 -14.38 -0.49 16.70
CA GLU A 4 -13.48 0.68 16.74
C GLU A 4 -13.18 1.23 15.34
N CYS A 5 -13.57 0.50 14.29
CA CYS A 5 -13.33 0.86 12.89
C CYS A 5 -14.61 1.23 12.11
N ASP A 6 -15.78 1.36 12.72
CA ASP A 6 -17.04 1.64 12.00
C ASP A 6 -17.05 3.00 11.26
N GLU A 7 -16.21 3.95 11.70
CA GLU A 7 -16.04 5.23 11.04
C GLU A 7 -15.02 5.21 9.88
N PHE A 8 -14.27 4.11 9.72
CA PHE A 8 -13.27 3.98 8.67
C PHE A 8 -13.84 3.19 7.50
N GLN A 9 -13.88 3.83 6.34
CA GLN A 9 -14.34 3.25 5.08
C GLN A 9 -13.16 3.03 4.14
N VAL A 10 -13.22 2.00 3.32
CA VAL A 10 -12.21 1.74 2.28
C VAL A 10 -12.76 2.16 0.93
N TYR A 11 -12.11 3.11 0.29
CA TYR A 11 -12.38 3.53 -1.09
C TYR A 11 -11.37 2.87 -2.02
N PHE A 12 -11.76 2.67 -3.27
CA PHE A 12 -10.92 2.01 -4.27
C PHE A 12 -10.67 2.95 -5.44
N GLN A 13 -9.40 3.27 -5.67
CA GLN A 13 -8.97 4.04 -6.82
C GLN A 13 -8.47 3.09 -7.90
N PRO A 14 -9.08 3.06 -9.11
CA PRO A 14 -8.65 2.16 -10.17
C PRO A 14 -7.19 2.36 -10.58
N ILE A 15 -6.50 1.25 -10.83
CA ILE A 15 -5.16 1.23 -11.45
C ILE A 15 -5.35 0.77 -12.89
N VAL A 16 -4.79 1.54 -13.82
CA VAL A 16 -4.97 1.33 -15.26
C VAL A 16 -3.63 1.04 -15.91
N ASP A 17 -3.56 -0.03 -16.68
CA ASP A 17 -2.45 -0.31 -17.58
C ASP A 17 -2.62 0.52 -18.86
N VAL A 18 -1.64 1.38 -19.13
CA VAL A 18 -1.59 2.27 -20.29
C VAL A 18 -0.52 1.85 -21.31
N THR A 19 0.13 0.71 -21.10
CA THR A 19 1.20 0.22 -21.99
C THR A 19 0.66 -0.37 -23.30
N GLY A 20 -0.62 -0.77 -23.30
CA GLY A 20 -1.32 -1.33 -24.45
C GLY A 20 -1.93 -0.27 -25.39
N LYS A 21 -2.69 -0.73 -26.40
CA LYS A 21 -3.47 0.15 -27.27
C LYS A 21 -4.71 0.72 -26.60
N GLU A 22 -5.22 0.02 -25.63
CA GLU A 22 -6.41 0.37 -24.83
C GLU A 22 -6.01 0.46 -23.36
N ASN A 23 -6.58 1.42 -22.66
CA ASN A 23 -6.42 1.55 -21.22
C ASN A 23 -7.23 0.46 -20.52
N VAL A 24 -6.58 -0.44 -19.82
CA VAL A 24 -7.23 -1.58 -19.16
C VAL A 24 -7.09 -1.46 -17.65
N CYS A 25 -8.21 -1.53 -16.92
CA CYS A 25 -8.17 -1.61 -15.47
C CYS A 25 -7.54 -2.95 -15.06
N ILE A 26 -6.54 -2.92 -14.18
CA ILE A 26 -5.80 -4.09 -13.69
C ILE A 26 -5.96 -4.31 -12.20
N GLY A 27 -6.70 -3.46 -11.52
CA GLY A 27 -6.94 -3.52 -10.09
C GLY A 27 -7.24 -2.16 -9.49
N ALA A 28 -7.03 -2.02 -8.19
CA ALA A 28 -7.26 -0.75 -7.51
C ALA A 28 -6.35 -0.59 -6.28
N GLU A 29 -6.11 0.65 -5.90
CA GLU A 29 -5.52 1.02 -4.61
C GLU A 29 -6.63 1.22 -3.57
N ALA A 30 -6.47 0.58 -2.42
CA ALA A 30 -7.37 0.69 -1.28
C ALA A 30 -6.95 1.88 -0.41
N LEU A 31 -7.83 2.86 -0.32
CA LEU A 31 -7.58 4.13 0.34
C LEU A 31 -8.53 4.29 1.52
N VAL A 32 -7.99 4.34 2.73
CA VAL A 32 -8.78 4.59 3.94
C VAL A 32 -9.38 5.99 3.94
N ARG A 33 -10.64 6.11 4.39
CA ARG A 33 -11.35 7.36 4.59
C ARG A 33 -11.99 7.34 5.97
N TRP A 34 -11.76 8.38 6.75
CA TRP A 34 -12.38 8.52 8.06
C TRP A 34 -13.59 9.44 7.97
N LYS A 35 -14.76 8.87 8.25
CA LYS A 35 -16.02 9.59 8.33
C LYS A 35 -16.46 9.66 9.79
N SER A 36 -15.94 10.66 10.50
CA SER A 36 -16.25 10.84 11.91
C SER A 36 -17.68 11.33 12.10
N GLN A 37 -18.37 10.78 13.10
CA GLN A 37 -19.72 11.22 13.48
C GLN A 37 -19.75 12.66 14.00
N THR A 38 -18.64 13.16 14.54
CA THR A 38 -18.56 14.49 15.16
C THR A 38 -17.84 15.50 14.27
N MET A 39 -16.81 15.09 13.51
CA MET A 39 -15.96 15.97 12.70
C MET A 39 -16.28 15.92 11.20
N GLY A 40 -17.12 14.98 10.76
CA GLY A 40 -17.38 14.75 9.35
C GLY A 40 -16.23 14.00 8.67
N ILE A 41 -15.91 14.36 7.43
CA ILE A 41 -14.83 13.72 6.67
C ILE A 41 -13.49 14.30 7.12
N VAL A 42 -12.63 13.44 7.68
CA VAL A 42 -11.26 13.79 8.12
C VAL A 42 -10.27 13.27 7.07
N ARG A 43 -9.33 14.10 6.67
CA ARG A 43 -8.37 13.78 5.62
C ARG A 43 -7.29 12.80 6.12
N PRO A 44 -6.80 11.89 5.26
CA PRO A 44 -5.74 10.93 5.63
C PRO A 44 -4.47 11.60 6.16
N ASP A 45 -4.04 12.70 5.54
CA ASP A 45 -2.86 13.46 5.94
C ASP A 45 -3.00 14.11 7.34
N GLU A 46 -4.21 14.27 7.83
CA GLU A 46 -4.50 14.79 9.19
C GLU A 46 -4.53 13.68 10.23
N PHE A 47 -5.18 12.53 9.94
CA PHE A 47 -5.39 11.53 10.98
C PHE A 47 -4.34 10.40 10.99
N ILE A 48 -3.73 10.06 9.86
CA ILE A 48 -2.75 8.95 9.79
C ILE A 48 -1.56 9.21 10.72
N PRO A 49 -0.90 10.39 10.69
CA PRO A 49 0.23 10.65 11.59
C PRO A 49 -0.16 10.56 13.07
N LEU A 50 -1.37 11.01 13.42
CA LEU A 50 -1.88 10.90 14.78
C LEU A 50 -2.18 9.44 15.16
N ALA A 51 -2.78 8.68 14.25
CA ALA A 51 -3.05 7.27 14.46
C ALA A 51 -1.76 6.45 14.61
N GLU A 52 -0.71 6.77 13.87
CA GLU A 52 0.62 6.19 14.04
C GLU A 52 1.21 6.49 15.41
N TYR A 53 1.20 7.76 15.82
CA TYR A 53 1.71 8.20 17.11
C TYR A 53 0.98 7.52 18.28
N LEU A 54 -0.34 7.33 18.18
CA LEU A 54 -1.18 6.68 19.19
C LEU A 54 -1.21 5.14 19.07
N GLY A 55 -0.59 4.55 18.05
CA GLY A 55 -0.66 3.12 17.78
C GLY A 55 -2.00 2.63 17.22
N LEU A 56 -2.94 3.56 16.95
CA LEU A 56 -4.26 3.25 16.39
C LEU A 56 -4.21 2.87 14.90
N ILE A 57 -3.11 3.17 14.24
CA ILE A 57 -2.89 2.75 12.83
C ILE A 57 -2.94 1.22 12.68
N ASN A 58 -2.65 0.46 13.74
CA ASN A 58 -2.64 -0.98 13.70
C ASN A 58 -4.04 -1.58 13.46
N PRO A 59 -5.05 -1.34 14.32
CA PRO A 59 -6.41 -1.84 14.07
C PRO A 59 -7.02 -1.25 12.79
N ILE A 60 -6.74 0.02 12.47
CA ILE A 60 -7.20 0.64 11.22
C ILE A 60 -6.65 -0.12 10.02
N GLY A 61 -5.35 -0.38 9.99
CA GLY A 61 -4.72 -1.05 8.86
C GLY A 61 -5.12 -2.53 8.73
N GLU A 62 -5.35 -3.22 9.85
CA GLU A 62 -5.90 -4.58 9.82
C GLU A 62 -7.30 -4.60 9.20
N HIS A 63 -8.15 -3.64 9.54
CA HIS A 63 -9.47 -3.47 8.93
C HIS A 63 -9.35 -3.19 7.43
N VAL A 64 -8.50 -2.23 7.02
CA VAL A 64 -8.31 -1.87 5.60
C VAL A 64 -7.79 -3.07 4.82
N LEU A 65 -6.79 -3.79 5.33
CA LEU A 65 -6.23 -4.97 4.67
C LEU A 65 -7.28 -6.06 4.46
N ALA A 66 -8.08 -6.35 5.49
CA ALA A 66 -9.13 -7.37 5.41
C ALA A 66 -10.22 -6.99 4.39
N GLU A 67 -10.68 -5.73 4.41
CA GLU A 67 -11.69 -5.25 3.46
C GLU A 67 -11.13 -5.23 2.02
N ALA A 68 -9.91 -4.73 1.83
CA ALA A 68 -9.26 -4.71 0.52
C ALA A 68 -9.13 -6.13 -0.06
N ALA A 69 -8.69 -7.09 0.74
CA ALA A 69 -8.59 -8.49 0.31
C ALA A 69 -9.94 -9.09 -0.08
N LYS A 70 -11.01 -8.82 0.71
CA LYS A 70 -12.38 -9.29 0.41
C LYS A 70 -12.88 -8.74 -0.93
N TYR A 71 -12.71 -7.42 -1.18
CA TYR A 71 -13.15 -6.82 -2.44
C TYR A 71 -12.33 -7.34 -3.62
N CYS A 72 -11.01 -7.50 -3.49
CA CYS A 72 -10.20 -8.09 -4.54
C CYS A 72 -10.66 -9.52 -4.87
N LYS A 73 -10.88 -10.35 -3.84
CA LYS A 73 -11.44 -11.69 -4.02
C LYS A 73 -12.79 -11.66 -4.72
N TYR A 74 -13.69 -10.75 -4.33
CA TYR A 74 -14.98 -10.56 -4.98
C TYR A 74 -14.81 -10.24 -6.47
N TRP A 75 -13.92 -9.31 -6.86
CA TRP A 75 -13.67 -9.00 -8.28
C TRP A 75 -13.09 -10.21 -9.03
N ASN A 76 -12.18 -10.94 -8.39
CA ASN A 76 -11.60 -12.15 -9.00
C ASN A 76 -12.70 -13.21 -9.27
N ASP A 77 -13.64 -13.37 -8.35
CA ASP A 77 -14.74 -14.32 -8.50
C ASP A 77 -15.79 -13.86 -9.55
N MET A 78 -15.90 -12.55 -9.76
CA MET A 78 -16.78 -11.95 -10.78
C MET A 78 -16.21 -12.00 -12.21
N GLY A 79 -15.08 -12.65 -12.43
CA GLY A 79 -14.49 -12.90 -13.75
C GLY A 79 -13.26 -12.07 -14.07
N HIS A 80 -12.66 -11.44 -13.07
CA HIS A 80 -11.41 -10.67 -13.18
C HIS A 80 -10.29 -11.27 -12.31
N PRO A 81 -9.87 -12.53 -12.58
CA PRO A 81 -8.89 -13.23 -11.73
C PRO A 81 -7.51 -12.54 -11.68
N GLU A 82 -7.22 -11.66 -12.64
CA GLU A 82 -5.99 -10.88 -12.74
C GLU A 82 -6.01 -9.60 -11.92
N TYR A 83 -7.17 -9.13 -11.46
CA TYR A 83 -7.26 -7.88 -10.69
C TYR A 83 -6.52 -7.99 -9.37
N LYS A 84 -5.79 -6.93 -9.07
CA LYS A 84 -4.98 -6.80 -7.86
C LYS A 84 -5.52 -5.68 -6.97
N VAL A 85 -5.20 -5.77 -5.69
CA VAL A 85 -5.43 -4.68 -4.75
C VAL A 85 -4.12 -4.24 -4.12
N ASN A 86 -3.89 -2.95 -4.14
CA ASN A 86 -2.78 -2.32 -3.46
C ASN A 86 -3.25 -1.76 -2.12
N VAL A 87 -2.47 -1.98 -1.05
CA VAL A 87 -2.80 -1.55 0.31
C VAL A 87 -1.60 -0.88 0.94
N ASN A 88 -1.77 0.35 1.39
CA ASN A 88 -0.75 1.10 2.10
C ASN A 88 -0.46 0.48 3.47
N LEU A 89 0.82 0.29 3.79
CA LEU A 89 1.31 -0.27 5.03
C LEU A 89 2.28 0.71 5.70
N SER A 90 1.87 1.24 6.85
CA SER A 90 2.70 2.14 7.65
C SER A 90 3.95 1.42 8.19
N VAL A 91 5.05 2.17 8.35
CA VAL A 91 6.27 1.70 9.01
C VAL A 91 5.97 1.17 10.42
N VAL A 92 5.06 1.84 11.15
CA VAL A 92 4.65 1.42 12.50
C VAL A 92 4.02 0.03 12.48
N GLN A 93 3.19 -0.26 11.48
CA GLN A 93 2.58 -1.57 11.29
C GLN A 93 3.61 -2.61 10.86
N LEU A 94 4.48 -2.26 9.92
CA LEU A 94 5.52 -3.17 9.42
C LEU A 94 6.46 -3.63 10.53
N LEU A 95 6.74 -2.78 11.52
CA LEU A 95 7.60 -3.08 12.66
C LEU A 95 6.95 -3.98 13.72
N GLN A 96 5.67 -4.31 13.60
CA GLN A 96 5.02 -5.25 14.51
C GLN A 96 5.60 -6.66 14.37
N ASN A 97 5.81 -7.33 15.49
CA ASN A 97 6.41 -8.67 15.49
C ASN A 97 5.52 -9.74 14.83
N ASP A 98 4.23 -9.48 14.72
CA ASP A 98 3.21 -10.40 14.21
C ASP A 98 2.65 -10.00 12.83
N ILE A 99 3.18 -8.94 12.20
CA ILE A 99 2.65 -8.42 10.92
C ILE A 99 2.54 -9.49 9.83
N VAL A 100 3.58 -10.33 9.66
CA VAL A 100 3.58 -11.41 8.68
C VAL A 100 2.48 -12.44 8.95
N LYS A 101 2.22 -12.74 10.25
CA LYS A 101 1.15 -13.65 10.67
C LYS A 101 -0.24 -13.05 10.39
N LYS A 102 -0.41 -11.74 10.63
CA LYS A 102 -1.66 -11.02 10.36
C LYS A 102 -1.98 -11.00 8.86
N ILE A 103 -0.99 -10.68 8.02
CA ILE A 103 -1.14 -10.73 6.56
C ILE A 103 -1.51 -12.14 6.12
N LYS A 104 -0.80 -13.16 6.63
CA LYS A 104 -1.11 -14.56 6.32
C LYS A 104 -2.52 -14.94 6.74
N ALA A 105 -2.98 -14.55 7.92
CA ALA A 105 -4.34 -14.83 8.39
C ALA A 105 -5.40 -14.25 7.45
N VAL A 106 -5.23 -13.00 6.99
CA VAL A 106 -6.15 -12.38 6.02
C VAL A 106 -6.17 -13.16 4.69
N ILE A 107 -5.00 -13.58 4.19
CA ILE A 107 -4.91 -14.37 2.94
C ILE A 107 -5.66 -15.70 3.10
N ASP A 108 -5.45 -16.40 4.22
CA ASP A 108 -6.05 -17.72 4.49
C ASP A 108 -7.57 -17.58 4.70
N ASP A 109 -8.04 -16.58 5.46
CA ASP A 109 -9.45 -16.37 5.78
C ASP A 109 -10.27 -15.97 4.54
N VAL A 110 -9.73 -15.05 3.74
CA VAL A 110 -10.39 -14.56 2.52
C VAL A 110 -10.20 -15.53 1.35
N ARG A 111 -9.15 -16.36 1.40
CA ARG A 111 -8.73 -17.24 0.29
C ARG A 111 -8.40 -16.48 -0.99
N ILE A 112 -7.81 -15.30 -0.84
CA ILE A 112 -7.30 -14.53 -1.97
C ILE A 112 -6.03 -15.17 -2.51
N ASN A 113 -5.82 -15.08 -3.83
CA ASN A 113 -4.51 -15.37 -4.40
C ASN A 113 -3.49 -14.35 -3.85
N PRO A 114 -2.44 -14.77 -3.13
CA PRO A 114 -1.47 -13.82 -2.56
C PRO A 114 -0.83 -12.90 -3.59
N GLY A 115 -0.65 -13.36 -4.84
CA GLY A 115 -0.12 -12.55 -5.94
C GLY A 115 -1.03 -11.40 -6.39
N ASN A 116 -2.29 -11.39 -5.95
CA ASN A 116 -3.24 -10.31 -6.21
C ASN A 116 -3.27 -9.25 -5.08
N LEU A 117 -2.50 -9.46 -4.01
CA LEU A 117 -2.27 -8.49 -2.95
C LEU A 117 -0.92 -7.83 -3.13
N CYS A 118 -0.89 -6.51 -3.15
CA CYS A 118 0.32 -5.69 -3.17
C CYS A 118 0.33 -4.78 -1.94
N LEU A 119 1.40 -4.83 -1.16
CA LEU A 119 1.58 -3.93 -0.02
C LEU A 119 2.49 -2.77 -0.43
N GLU A 120 2.01 -1.56 -0.23
CA GLU A 120 2.72 -0.34 -0.54
C GLU A 120 3.39 0.22 0.71
N VAL A 121 4.64 0.56 0.59
CA VAL A 121 5.47 1.09 1.67
C VAL A 121 6.19 2.34 1.18
N THR A 122 6.24 3.37 1.99
CA THR A 122 6.88 4.63 1.61
C THR A 122 8.40 4.55 1.66
N GLU A 123 9.08 5.45 0.94
CA GLU A 123 10.54 5.52 0.88
C GLU A 123 11.20 5.73 2.27
N SER A 124 10.52 6.34 3.22
CA SER A 124 11.00 6.56 4.60
C SER A 124 11.32 5.29 5.39
N LEU A 125 10.90 4.11 4.90
CA LEU A 125 11.31 2.80 5.42
C LEU A 125 12.82 2.59 5.52
N ALA A 126 13.57 3.10 4.56
CA ALA A 126 14.98 2.82 4.41
C ALA A 126 15.87 3.46 5.50
N ILE A 127 15.31 4.34 6.34
CA ILE A 127 16.11 5.20 7.23
C ILE A 127 16.40 4.54 8.59
N ASN A 128 15.52 3.67 9.11
CA ASN A 128 15.56 3.31 10.53
C ASN A 128 16.17 1.95 10.89
N ASP A 129 16.00 0.90 10.09
CA ASP A 129 16.58 -0.42 10.34
C ASP A 129 16.49 -1.30 9.07
N MET A 130 17.39 -1.08 8.15
CA MET A 130 17.47 -1.77 6.86
C MET A 130 17.46 -3.29 6.98
N VAL A 131 18.20 -3.84 7.95
CA VAL A 131 18.35 -5.29 8.12
C VAL A 131 17.01 -5.91 8.53
N ARG A 132 16.35 -5.28 9.50
CA ARG A 132 15.04 -5.72 9.98
C ARG A 132 13.97 -5.58 8.91
N MET A 133 13.94 -4.44 8.20
CA MET A 133 12.98 -4.20 7.12
C MET A 133 13.15 -5.20 5.98
N LYS A 134 14.37 -5.42 5.52
CA LYS A 134 14.68 -6.41 4.48
C LYS A 134 14.19 -7.81 4.86
N LYS A 135 14.38 -8.19 6.13
CA LYS A 135 13.89 -9.47 6.64
C LYS A 135 12.37 -9.56 6.62
N ILE A 136 11.67 -8.55 7.15
CA ILE A 136 10.19 -8.53 7.23
C ILE A 136 9.59 -8.56 5.83
N LEU A 137 10.05 -7.69 4.92
CA LEU A 137 9.59 -7.66 3.53
C LEU A 137 9.89 -8.99 2.82
N GLY A 138 11.06 -9.57 3.07
CA GLY A 138 11.40 -10.90 2.55
C GLY A 138 10.45 -12.00 3.05
N ASP A 139 10.03 -11.94 4.32
CA ASP A 139 9.07 -12.90 4.89
C ASP A 139 7.64 -12.67 4.34
N ILE A 140 7.24 -11.42 4.09
CA ILE A 140 5.98 -11.07 3.39
C ILE A 140 6.01 -11.65 1.96
N LYS A 141 7.10 -11.47 1.22
CA LYS A 141 7.22 -12.01 -0.14
C LYS A 141 7.17 -13.54 -0.21
N LYS A 142 7.63 -14.25 0.82
CA LYS A 142 7.48 -15.71 0.90
C LYS A 142 6.03 -16.17 0.97
N LEU A 143 5.10 -15.30 1.38
CA LEU A 143 3.66 -15.57 1.31
C LEU A 143 3.12 -15.47 -0.13
N GLY A 144 3.90 -14.97 -1.08
CA GLY A 144 3.48 -14.71 -2.46
C GLY A 144 2.93 -13.30 -2.70
N VAL A 145 2.91 -12.46 -1.66
CA VAL A 145 2.44 -11.06 -1.73
C VAL A 145 3.47 -10.20 -2.46
N LYS A 146 3.00 -9.22 -3.22
CA LYS A 146 3.84 -8.21 -3.87
C LYS A 146 4.13 -7.05 -2.93
N VAL A 147 5.29 -6.41 -3.13
CA VAL A 147 5.70 -5.22 -2.39
C VAL A 147 5.99 -4.10 -3.38
N ALA A 148 5.35 -2.95 -3.17
CA ALA A 148 5.60 -1.72 -3.91
C ALA A 148 6.26 -0.67 -3.00
N LEU A 149 7.21 0.06 -3.54
CA LEU A 149 7.76 1.27 -2.94
C LEU A 149 6.97 2.46 -3.46
N ASP A 150 6.35 3.19 -2.55
CA ASP A 150 5.55 4.38 -2.86
C ASP A 150 6.30 5.69 -2.62
N ASP A 151 5.82 6.77 -3.23
CA ASP A 151 6.37 8.13 -3.15
C ASP A 151 7.85 8.21 -3.55
N PHE A 152 8.30 7.35 -4.49
CA PHE A 152 9.71 7.29 -4.86
C PHE A 152 10.19 8.60 -5.46
N GLY A 153 11.30 9.10 -4.90
CA GLY A 153 11.98 10.31 -5.33
C GLY A 153 11.74 11.51 -4.40
N THR A 154 10.82 11.43 -3.45
CA THR A 154 10.55 12.51 -2.49
C THR A 154 11.43 12.45 -1.24
N GLY A 155 12.10 11.32 -1.02
CA GLY A 155 12.89 11.04 0.17
C GLY A 155 14.39 11.13 -0.06
N TYR A 156 15.14 10.86 1.00
CA TYR A 156 16.61 10.87 1.02
C TYR A 156 17.22 9.47 0.87
N SER A 157 16.46 8.50 0.39
CA SER A 157 16.99 7.13 0.26
C SER A 157 17.98 7.04 -0.88
N SER A 158 19.17 6.54 -0.56
CA SER A 158 20.13 6.19 -1.59
C SER A 158 19.57 5.05 -2.47
N LEU A 159 19.67 5.19 -3.79
CA LEU A 159 19.33 4.13 -4.75
C LEU A 159 19.99 2.78 -4.40
N ASN A 160 21.15 2.82 -3.74
CA ASN A 160 21.83 1.62 -3.26
C ASN A 160 21.02 0.89 -2.18
N HIS A 161 20.34 1.61 -1.30
CA HIS A 161 19.50 1.02 -0.26
C HIS A 161 18.26 0.36 -0.88
N ILE A 162 17.62 1.04 -1.83
CA ILE A 162 16.42 0.51 -2.51
C ILE A 162 16.76 -0.74 -3.32
N ARG A 163 17.91 -0.78 -3.99
CA ARG A 163 18.38 -1.94 -4.76
C ARG A 163 18.50 -3.21 -3.92
N GLU A 164 18.76 -3.08 -2.62
CA GLU A 164 18.89 -4.21 -1.71
C GLU A 164 17.56 -4.69 -1.12
N MET A 165 16.50 -3.87 -1.23
CA MET A 165 15.18 -4.21 -0.70
C MET A 165 14.45 -5.20 -1.62
N PRO A 166 13.69 -6.15 -1.06
CA PRO A 166 12.91 -7.10 -1.85
C PRO A 166 11.62 -6.47 -2.38
N ILE A 167 11.74 -5.46 -3.25
CA ILE A 167 10.66 -4.69 -3.85
C ILE A 167 10.36 -5.25 -5.24
N ASP A 168 9.08 -5.29 -5.63
CA ASP A 168 8.61 -5.73 -6.94
C ASP A 168 8.24 -4.55 -7.85
N ILE A 169 7.76 -3.45 -7.28
CA ILE A 169 7.19 -2.32 -8.00
C ILE A 169 7.73 -1.02 -7.39
N ILE A 170 8.01 -0.04 -8.22
CA ILE A 170 8.32 1.34 -7.80
C ILE A 170 7.22 2.24 -8.32
N LYS A 171 6.57 3.01 -7.44
CA LYS A 171 5.58 4.04 -7.77
C LYS A 171 6.29 5.39 -7.72
N ILE A 172 6.40 6.02 -8.87
CA ILE A 172 6.97 7.35 -8.99
C ILE A 172 5.98 8.37 -8.44
N ASP A 173 6.44 9.25 -7.55
CA ASP A 173 5.60 10.28 -6.97
C ASP A 173 5.04 11.22 -8.04
N ARG A 174 3.84 11.72 -7.78
CA ARG A 174 3.08 12.59 -8.66
C ARG A 174 3.86 13.87 -9.04
N CYS A 175 4.67 14.42 -8.13
CA CYS A 175 5.42 15.64 -8.38
C CYS A 175 6.35 15.55 -9.61
N PHE A 176 6.87 14.35 -9.93
CA PHE A 176 7.70 14.14 -11.12
C PHE A 176 6.87 14.00 -12.40
N ILE A 177 5.63 13.53 -12.27
CA ILE A 177 4.74 13.34 -13.43
C ILE A 177 4.09 14.65 -13.84
N GLU A 178 3.71 15.49 -12.88
CA GLU A 178 3.07 16.80 -13.14
C GLU A 178 3.94 17.75 -13.95
N HIS A 179 5.27 17.65 -13.80
CA HIS A 179 6.24 18.52 -14.51
C HIS A 179 6.93 17.84 -15.71
N LEU A 180 6.42 16.68 -16.13
CA LEU A 180 6.91 16.01 -17.33
C LEU A 180 6.74 16.90 -18.58
N GLY A 181 7.84 17.13 -19.28
CA GLY A 181 7.88 18.02 -20.45
C GLY A 181 8.16 19.49 -20.14
N GLU A 182 8.10 19.90 -18.86
CA GLU A 182 8.33 21.28 -18.44
C GLU A 182 9.73 21.49 -17.86
N ASP A 183 10.26 20.49 -17.15
CA ASP A 183 11.59 20.56 -16.55
C ASP A 183 12.48 19.36 -16.90
N ASP A 184 13.79 19.62 -17.04
CA ASP A 184 14.78 18.62 -17.45
C ASP A 184 15.03 17.56 -16.36
N PHE A 185 14.79 17.88 -15.09
CA PHE A 185 14.99 16.96 -13.97
C PHE A 185 13.91 15.89 -13.99
N SER A 186 12.63 16.26 -14.05
CA SER A 186 11.50 15.32 -14.14
C SER A 186 11.60 14.45 -15.39
N ASN A 187 11.99 15.05 -16.54
CA ASN A 187 12.20 14.32 -17.78
C ASN A 187 13.33 13.30 -17.71
N SER A 188 14.37 13.56 -16.92
CA SER A 188 15.52 12.66 -16.76
C SER A 188 15.24 11.58 -15.72
N PHE A 189 14.42 11.89 -14.70
CA PHE A 189 14.09 10.99 -13.59
C PHE A 189 13.16 9.86 -14.04
N VAL A 190 12.22 10.14 -14.95
CA VAL A 190 11.20 9.17 -15.43
C VAL A 190 11.72 8.32 -16.62
N LYS A 191 12.86 8.68 -17.23
CA LYS A 191 13.49 7.92 -18.33
C LYS A 191 14.36 6.79 -17.82
#